data_38e9fa02d9178fb1017c8de07c2624ab
#
_entry.id   38e9fa02d9178fb1017c8de07c2624ab
#
_cell.length_a   1.000
_cell.length_b   1.000
_cell.length_c   1.000
_cell.angle_alpha   90.00
_cell.angle_beta   90.00
_cell.angle_gamma   90.00
#
_symmetry.space_group_name_H-M   'P 1'
#
loop_
_entity.id
_entity.type
_entity.pdbx_description
1 polymer ?
#
loop_
_entity_poly.entity_id
_entity_poly.type
_entity_poly.pdbx_seq_one_letter_code
_entity_poly.pdbx_strand_id
1 'polypeptide(L)'
;THFVRIGDDLRVARDRLSARPERRNVLPLALHDAKPLPVMNSTKRSAAALLGARGFAGLRYLTSSVLQAAQGNGRVERALVERADGRIETIDCERIACGYGLVPNTTLARALGCATLADGAIVVDGMMRTSVDGVFAAGECTGVGGMELAQIEGRLAGLGAMGAEQGERVAALRRERERWLRFAARVQTAFALGARARQLPADSTLLCRCEDVPIGAVRAHTNWRDAKLHTRCAMGACQGRVCGGAAQVLFGWDVAQVRPPIHPARIGTLMLGDDDCLAP
;
A
#
# COMPACT_ATOMS: atom_id res chain seq x y z
N THR A 1 9.39 -13.35 0.89
CA THR A 1 8.15 -12.57 1.05
C THR A 1 8.19 -11.43 0.04
N HIS A 2 7.37 -11.49 -1.00
CA HIS A 2 7.37 -10.48 -2.05
C HIS A 2 6.23 -9.51 -1.80
N PHE A 3 6.53 -8.23 -1.59
CA PHE A 3 5.54 -7.17 -1.63
C PHE A 3 5.19 -6.92 -3.10
N VAL A 4 4.00 -7.28 -3.53
CA VAL A 4 3.50 -6.98 -4.87
C VAL A 4 2.57 -5.78 -4.78
N ARG A 5 2.84 -4.76 -5.58
CA ARG A 5 1.95 -3.62 -5.78
C ARG A 5 0.71 -4.11 -6.52
N ILE A 6 -0.43 -4.09 -5.86
CA ILE A 6 -1.72 -4.27 -6.51
C ILE A 6 -2.17 -2.88 -6.99
N GLY A 7 -1.72 -2.48 -8.19
CA GLY A 7 -2.20 -1.30 -8.88
C GLY A 7 -2.93 -1.72 -10.15
N ASP A 8 -2.29 -1.75 -11.27
CA ASP A 8 -2.94 -1.94 -12.57
C ASP A 8 -3.02 -3.41 -13.05
N ASP A 9 -2.34 -4.34 -12.37
CA ASP A 9 -2.23 -5.73 -12.82
C ASP A 9 -3.47 -6.60 -12.56
N LEU A 10 -4.43 -6.15 -11.73
CA LEU A 10 -5.67 -6.90 -11.50
C LEU A 10 -6.55 -6.98 -12.76
N ARG A 11 -6.53 -5.97 -13.64
CA ARG A 11 -7.25 -6.03 -14.93
C ARG A 11 -6.60 -7.04 -15.87
N VAL A 12 -5.28 -7.00 -15.98
CA VAL A 12 -4.50 -7.95 -16.81
C VAL A 12 -4.61 -9.38 -16.29
N ALA A 13 -4.61 -9.58 -14.97
CA ALA A 13 -4.83 -10.88 -14.37
C ALA A 13 -6.25 -11.40 -14.60
N ARG A 14 -7.27 -10.52 -14.49
CA ARG A 14 -8.67 -10.87 -14.79
C ARG A 14 -8.85 -11.26 -16.24
N ASP A 15 -8.29 -10.50 -17.18
CA ASP A 15 -8.44 -10.74 -18.62
C ASP A 15 -7.66 -12.00 -19.06
N ARG A 16 -6.53 -12.29 -18.44
CA ARG A 16 -5.80 -13.56 -18.67
C ARG A 16 -6.48 -14.77 -18.05
N LEU A 17 -7.22 -14.61 -16.94
CA LEU A 17 -7.99 -15.68 -16.30
C LEU A 17 -9.28 -15.98 -17.09
N SER A 18 -9.87 -14.99 -17.76
CA SER A 18 -11.06 -15.17 -18.60
C SER A 18 -10.75 -15.81 -19.96
N ALA A 19 -9.52 -15.77 -20.43
CA ALA A 19 -9.10 -16.25 -21.75
C ALA A 19 -8.69 -17.73 -21.82
N ARG A 20 -8.79 -18.51 -20.73
CA ARG A 20 -8.46 -19.96 -20.74
C ARG A 20 -9.64 -20.82 -20.33
N PRO A 21 -10.11 -21.76 -21.18
CA PRO A 21 -11.26 -22.61 -20.90
C PRO A 21 -10.97 -23.78 -19.94
N GLU A 22 -9.78 -23.97 -19.40
CA GLU A 22 -9.48 -25.01 -18.44
C GLU A 22 -9.62 -24.52 -17.01
N ARG A 23 -10.88 -24.49 -16.54
CA ARG A 23 -11.19 -24.37 -15.12
C ARG A 23 -10.84 -25.67 -14.40
N ARG A 24 -9.61 -25.84 -13.96
CA ARG A 24 -9.28 -26.83 -12.93
C ARG A 24 -8.91 -26.09 -11.66
N ASN A 25 -9.85 -26.10 -10.72
CA ASN A 25 -9.68 -25.86 -9.27
C ASN A 25 -8.75 -24.72 -8.83
N VAL A 26 -9.02 -23.49 -9.30
CA VAL A 26 -8.51 -22.33 -8.59
C VAL A 26 -9.49 -22.06 -7.44
N LEU A 27 -9.22 -22.62 -6.28
CA LEU A 27 -9.85 -22.19 -5.02
C LEU A 27 -9.18 -20.86 -4.66
N PRO A 28 -9.85 -19.70 -4.86
CA PRO A 28 -9.30 -18.45 -4.39
C PRO A 28 -9.26 -18.49 -2.86
N LEU A 29 -8.05 -18.53 -2.32
CA LEU A 29 -7.81 -18.50 -0.89
C LEU A 29 -7.42 -17.08 -0.50
N ALA A 30 -8.22 -16.44 0.33
CA ALA A 30 -7.86 -15.18 0.96
C ALA A 30 -7.27 -15.48 2.34
N LEU A 31 -5.98 -15.19 2.50
CA LEU A 31 -5.29 -15.24 3.78
C LEU A 31 -5.31 -13.85 4.41
N HIS A 32 -5.68 -13.82 5.68
CA HIS A 32 -5.80 -12.59 6.40
C HIS A 32 -5.32 -12.74 7.84
N ASP A 33 -4.38 -11.91 8.25
CA ASP A 33 -3.94 -11.78 9.66
C ASP A 33 -4.90 -10.87 10.46
N ALA A 34 -6.15 -10.77 10.07
CA ALA A 34 -7.12 -9.89 10.69
C ALA A 34 -7.78 -10.49 11.91
N LYS A 35 -7.96 -9.63 12.91
CA LYS A 35 -8.82 -9.87 14.05
C LYS A 35 -10.30 -9.99 13.62
N PRO A 36 -11.11 -10.77 14.34
CA PRO A 36 -12.49 -11.05 13.93
C PRO A 36 -13.37 -9.81 13.79
N LEU A 37 -14.33 -9.90 12.92
CA LEU A 37 -15.36 -8.96 12.43
C LEU A 37 -16.05 -7.92 13.36
N PRO A 38 -15.86 -7.85 14.70
CA PRO A 38 -16.56 -6.85 15.53
C PRO A 38 -16.19 -5.39 15.22
N VAL A 39 -15.15 -5.16 14.44
CA VAL A 39 -14.61 -3.82 14.14
C VAL A 39 -15.34 -3.12 12.98
N MET A 40 -16.11 -3.85 12.17
CA MET A 40 -16.82 -3.31 11.01
C MET A 40 -18.18 -2.70 11.40
N ASN A 41 -18.58 -1.60 10.73
CA ASN A 41 -19.92 -1.03 10.92
C ASN A 41 -21.02 -1.98 10.42
N SER A 42 -22.26 -1.76 10.86
CA SER A 42 -23.42 -2.64 10.57
C SER A 42 -23.60 -2.88 9.07
N THR A 43 -23.46 -1.86 8.24
CA THR A 43 -23.67 -1.93 6.79
C THR A 43 -22.65 -2.84 6.10
N LYS A 44 -21.37 -2.73 6.47
CA LYS A 44 -20.31 -3.59 5.88
C LYS A 44 -20.29 -4.99 6.50
N ARG A 45 -20.75 -5.15 7.74
CA ARG A 45 -21.02 -6.48 8.33
C ARG A 45 -22.13 -7.20 7.57
N SER A 46 -23.22 -6.51 7.25
CA SER A 46 -24.31 -7.07 6.44
C SER A 46 -23.84 -7.38 5.02
N ALA A 47 -23.03 -6.53 4.40
CA ALA A 47 -22.44 -6.81 3.09
C ALA A 47 -21.46 -7.99 3.13
N ALA A 48 -20.61 -8.09 4.15
CA ALA A 48 -19.71 -9.23 4.35
C ALA A 48 -20.46 -10.51 4.64
N ALA A 49 -21.54 -10.45 5.43
CA ALA A 49 -22.42 -11.60 5.69
C ALA A 49 -23.18 -12.04 4.43
N LEU A 50 -23.67 -11.08 3.62
CA LEU A 50 -24.35 -11.36 2.34
C LEU A 50 -23.39 -11.94 1.30
N LEU A 51 -22.17 -11.43 1.23
CA LEU A 51 -21.11 -11.96 0.36
C LEU A 51 -20.67 -13.36 0.85
N GLY A 52 -20.56 -13.56 2.16
CA GLY A 52 -20.31 -14.88 2.75
C GLY A 52 -21.44 -15.89 2.47
N ALA A 53 -22.70 -15.44 2.52
CA ALA A 53 -23.87 -16.28 2.27
C ALA A 53 -24.13 -16.57 0.77
N ARG A 54 -23.77 -15.65 -0.12
CA ARG A 54 -24.12 -15.72 -1.55
C ARG A 54 -22.98 -15.97 -2.51
N GLY A 55 -21.76 -15.64 -2.15
CA GLY A 55 -20.84 -15.37 -3.24
C GLY A 55 -19.44 -15.90 -3.13
N PHE A 56 -19.04 -16.34 -2.01
CA PHE A 56 -17.77 -17.03 -1.91
C PHE A 56 -17.94 -18.55 -2.04
N ALA A 57 -18.92 -18.99 -2.84
CA ALA A 57 -19.06 -20.40 -3.16
C ALA A 57 -17.73 -20.90 -3.75
N GLY A 58 -16.99 -21.68 -2.93
CA GLY A 58 -15.66 -22.15 -3.25
C GLY A 58 -14.48 -21.28 -2.76
N LEU A 59 -14.73 -20.09 -2.17
CA LEU A 59 -13.67 -19.31 -1.52
C LEU A 59 -13.52 -19.75 -0.06
N ARG A 60 -12.36 -20.26 0.26
CA ARG A 60 -11.96 -20.55 1.64
C ARG A 60 -11.27 -19.34 2.24
N TYR A 61 -11.88 -18.69 3.23
CA TYR A 61 -11.33 -17.53 3.92
C TYR A 61 -10.70 -17.95 5.26
N LEU A 62 -9.39 -17.71 5.40
CA LEU A 62 -8.64 -18.06 6.60
C LEU A 62 -8.26 -16.80 7.36
N THR A 63 -8.88 -16.58 8.52
CA THR A 63 -8.54 -15.48 9.42
C THR A 63 -7.33 -15.84 10.30
N SER A 64 -6.62 -14.84 10.81
CA SER A 64 -5.45 -15.00 11.70
C SER A 64 -4.45 -16.03 11.16
N SER A 65 -4.18 -15.94 9.87
CA SER A 65 -3.32 -16.89 9.16
C SER A 65 -2.31 -16.15 8.32
N VAL A 66 -1.09 -16.65 8.25
CA VAL A 66 0.00 -16.03 7.51
C VAL A 66 0.65 -17.02 6.56
N LEU A 67 0.99 -16.57 5.36
CA LEU A 67 1.81 -17.35 4.44
C LEU A 67 3.23 -17.45 4.99
N GLN A 68 3.66 -18.66 5.34
CA GLN A 68 4.99 -18.90 5.88
C GLN A 68 6.00 -19.16 4.77
N ALA A 69 5.64 -19.99 3.79
CA ALA A 69 6.52 -20.35 2.68
C ALA A 69 5.74 -20.75 1.43
N ALA A 70 6.40 -20.70 0.30
CA ALA A 70 5.98 -21.30 -0.96
C ALA A 70 6.95 -22.42 -1.32
N GLN A 71 6.43 -23.55 -1.77
CA GLN A 71 7.21 -24.72 -2.17
C GLN A 71 6.89 -25.11 -3.61
N GLY A 72 7.89 -25.68 -4.31
CA GLY A 72 7.76 -26.21 -5.66
C GLY A 72 9.11 -26.35 -6.35
N ASN A 73 9.10 -26.91 -7.54
CA ASN A 73 10.30 -27.09 -8.37
C ASN A 73 10.20 -26.20 -9.62
N GLY A 74 10.90 -25.06 -9.60
CA GLY A 74 10.86 -24.07 -10.68
C GLY A 74 9.53 -23.28 -10.80
N ARG A 75 8.47 -23.70 -10.12
CA ARG A 75 7.17 -23.05 -10.02
C ARG A 75 6.55 -23.30 -8.65
N VAL A 76 5.59 -22.47 -8.25
CA VAL A 76 4.83 -22.71 -7.03
C VAL A 76 3.91 -23.91 -7.22
N GLU A 77 3.96 -24.85 -6.28
CA GLU A 77 3.10 -26.03 -6.21
C GLU A 77 2.30 -26.09 -4.91
N ARG A 78 2.85 -25.52 -3.84
CA ARG A 78 2.21 -25.52 -2.52
C ARG A 78 2.51 -24.26 -1.75
N ALA A 79 1.54 -23.83 -0.94
CA ALA A 79 1.66 -22.78 0.06
C ALA A 79 1.64 -23.40 1.46
N LEU A 80 2.59 -23.02 2.31
CA LEU A 80 2.58 -23.35 3.74
C LEU A 80 1.96 -22.16 4.49
N VAL A 81 0.83 -22.41 5.14
CA VAL A 81 0.06 -21.39 5.84
C VAL A 81 0.05 -21.70 7.32
N GLU A 82 0.56 -20.78 8.13
CA GLU A 82 0.46 -20.87 9.58
C GLU A 82 -0.88 -20.33 10.05
N ARG A 83 -1.58 -21.13 10.85
CA ARG A 83 -2.86 -20.83 11.46
C ARG A 83 -2.67 -20.12 12.81
N ALA A 84 -3.77 -19.56 13.34
CA ALA A 84 -3.76 -18.87 14.65
C ALA A 84 -3.28 -19.76 15.81
N ASP A 85 -3.47 -21.07 15.71
CA ASP A 85 -3.05 -22.06 16.68
C ASP A 85 -1.60 -22.54 16.50
N GLY A 86 -0.87 -21.95 15.54
CA GLY A 86 0.50 -22.31 15.20
C GLY A 86 0.63 -23.54 14.28
N ARG A 87 -0.47 -24.18 13.93
CA ARG A 87 -0.45 -25.33 13.00
C ARG A 87 -0.14 -24.84 11.59
N ILE A 88 0.72 -25.60 10.88
CA ILE A 88 1.02 -25.35 9.48
C ILE A 88 0.05 -26.19 8.63
N GLU A 89 -0.66 -25.51 7.76
CA GLU A 89 -1.52 -26.09 6.75
C GLU A 89 -0.85 -26.01 5.39
N THR A 90 -0.74 -27.13 4.68
CA THR A 90 -0.23 -27.19 3.30
C THR A 90 -1.42 -27.09 2.34
N ILE A 91 -1.33 -26.15 1.40
CA ILE A 91 -2.37 -25.89 0.42
C ILE A 91 -1.78 -25.99 -0.97
N ASP A 92 -2.27 -26.90 -1.78
CA ASP A 92 -1.85 -27.04 -3.17
C ASP A 92 -2.32 -25.84 -3.99
N CYS A 93 -1.40 -25.19 -4.70
CA CYS A 93 -1.70 -24.02 -5.51
C CYS A 93 -0.63 -23.82 -6.60
N GLU A 94 -1.03 -23.30 -7.73
CA GLU A 94 -0.11 -22.96 -8.83
C GLU A 94 0.36 -21.49 -8.76
N ARG A 95 -0.30 -20.64 -8.00
CA ARG A 95 -0.01 -19.21 -7.90
C ARG A 95 -0.36 -18.69 -6.51
N ILE A 96 0.45 -17.75 -6.04
CA ILE A 96 0.22 -17.01 -4.80
C ILE A 96 0.25 -15.52 -5.11
N ALA A 97 -0.82 -14.80 -4.77
CA ALA A 97 -0.86 -13.35 -4.79
C ALA A 97 -0.74 -12.82 -3.35
N CYS A 98 0.25 -11.98 -3.08
CA CYS A 98 0.50 -11.42 -1.76
C CYS A 98 0.21 -9.93 -1.75
N GLY A 99 -0.53 -9.45 -0.75
CA GLY A 99 -0.77 -8.04 -0.49
C GLY A 99 -0.71 -7.78 1.02
N TYR A 100 0.21 -6.93 1.45
CA TYR A 100 0.44 -6.63 2.87
C TYR A 100 0.00 -5.22 3.25
N GLY A 101 -0.98 -4.68 2.55
CA GLY A 101 -1.51 -3.34 2.73
C GLY A 101 -1.10 -2.37 1.62
N LEU A 102 -1.54 -1.14 1.76
CA LEU A 102 -1.27 -0.06 0.81
C LEU A 102 -0.28 0.91 1.45
N VAL A 103 0.60 1.48 0.64
CA VAL A 103 1.55 2.52 1.05
C VAL A 103 1.17 3.81 0.34
N PRO A 104 0.95 4.92 1.07
CA PRO A 104 0.64 6.21 0.46
C PRO A 104 1.74 6.65 -0.52
N ASN A 105 1.33 7.10 -1.70
CA ASN A 105 2.29 7.72 -2.63
C ASN A 105 2.43 9.20 -2.31
N THR A 106 3.47 9.55 -1.58
CA THR A 106 3.74 10.92 -1.10
C THR A 106 4.98 11.55 -1.74
N THR A 107 5.48 10.95 -2.83
CA THR A 107 6.73 11.36 -3.49
C THR A 107 6.72 12.84 -3.87
N LEU A 108 5.66 13.32 -4.53
CA LEU A 108 5.56 14.74 -4.94
C LEU A 108 5.49 15.68 -3.74
N ALA A 109 4.62 15.37 -2.76
CA ALA A 109 4.46 16.22 -1.59
C ALA A 109 5.75 16.34 -0.77
N ARG A 110 6.52 15.24 -0.64
CA ARG A 110 7.83 15.26 0.02
C ARG A 110 8.86 16.05 -0.77
N ALA A 111 8.84 15.98 -2.10
CA ALA A 111 9.70 16.81 -2.96
C ALA A 111 9.40 18.31 -2.81
N LEU A 112 8.13 18.67 -2.54
CA LEU A 112 7.68 20.02 -2.25
C LEU A 112 7.92 20.45 -0.78
N GLY A 113 8.41 19.56 0.07
CA GLY A 113 8.68 19.86 1.49
C GLY A 113 7.44 19.78 2.38
N CYS A 114 6.36 19.14 1.95
CA CYS A 114 5.17 18.96 2.78
C CYS A 114 5.47 18.06 3.99
N ALA A 115 4.93 18.43 5.16
CA ALA A 115 5.03 17.63 6.37
C ALA A 115 4.29 16.29 6.21
N THR A 116 4.87 15.23 6.81
CA THR A 116 4.29 13.89 6.81
C THR A 116 4.19 13.31 8.22
N LEU A 117 3.21 12.44 8.42
CA LEU A 117 3.06 11.64 9.63
C LEU A 117 4.11 10.51 9.69
N ALA A 118 4.21 9.85 10.83
CA ALA A 118 5.14 8.73 11.03
C ALA A 118 4.90 7.54 10.08
N ASP A 119 3.65 7.32 9.65
CA ASP A 119 3.26 6.32 8.65
C ASP A 119 3.50 6.77 7.20
N GLY A 120 3.99 7.99 7.02
CA GLY A 120 4.31 8.60 5.73
C GLY A 120 3.17 9.35 5.08
N ALA A 121 1.94 9.37 5.62
CA ALA A 121 0.83 10.13 5.09
C ALA A 121 1.08 11.65 5.18
N ILE A 122 0.54 12.42 4.23
CA ILE A 122 0.69 13.88 4.19
C ILE A 122 -0.19 14.50 5.27
N VAL A 123 0.39 15.41 6.07
CA VAL A 123 -0.36 16.20 7.05
C VAL A 123 -1.20 17.23 6.33
N VAL A 124 -2.51 17.26 6.62
CA VAL A 124 -3.45 18.21 6.06
C VAL A 124 -4.41 18.75 7.12
N ASP A 125 -4.90 19.97 6.91
CA ASP A 125 -5.94 20.59 7.72
C ASP A 125 -7.36 20.11 7.33
N GLY A 126 -8.38 20.74 7.90
CA GLY A 126 -9.79 20.43 7.61
C GLY A 126 -10.27 20.85 6.21
N MET A 127 -9.45 21.58 5.45
CA MET A 127 -9.68 21.97 4.05
C MET A 127 -8.65 21.34 3.12
N MET A 128 -7.92 20.34 3.61
CA MET A 128 -6.92 19.57 2.86
C MET A 128 -5.68 20.40 2.45
N ARG A 129 -5.39 21.53 3.13
CA ARG A 129 -4.15 22.26 2.95
C ARG A 129 -2.99 21.51 3.60
N THR A 130 -1.87 21.48 2.93
CA THR A 130 -0.63 20.93 3.47
C THR A 130 0.12 22.00 4.31
N SER A 131 1.30 21.63 4.80
CA SER A 131 2.22 22.58 5.47
C SER A 131 2.88 23.59 4.52
N VAL A 132 2.71 23.42 3.22
CA VAL A 132 3.24 24.30 2.17
C VAL A 132 2.08 25.14 1.62
N ASP A 133 2.23 26.46 1.62
CA ASP A 133 1.19 27.36 1.13
C ASP A 133 0.86 27.10 -0.35
N GLY A 134 -0.43 27.19 -0.69
CA GLY A 134 -0.92 26.89 -2.04
C GLY A 134 -0.95 25.41 -2.41
N VAL A 135 -0.46 24.51 -1.57
CA VAL A 135 -0.42 23.06 -1.85
C VAL A 135 -1.50 22.33 -1.06
N PHE A 136 -2.32 21.57 -1.79
CA PHE A 136 -3.39 20.73 -1.25
C PHE A 136 -3.08 19.26 -1.48
N ALA A 137 -3.49 18.40 -0.56
CA ALA A 137 -3.38 16.95 -0.71
C ALA A 137 -4.70 16.28 -0.31
N ALA A 138 -5.17 15.32 -1.10
CA ALA A 138 -6.43 14.63 -0.86
C ALA A 138 -6.36 13.18 -1.33
N GLY A 139 -7.11 12.31 -0.68
CA GLY A 139 -7.19 10.90 -0.99
C GLY A 139 -6.11 10.07 -0.30
N GLU A 140 -5.72 8.94 -0.86
CA GLU A 140 -4.87 7.96 -0.16
C GLU A 140 -3.47 8.47 0.22
N CYS A 141 -3.01 9.57 -0.35
CA CYS A 141 -1.76 10.21 0.06
C CYS A 141 -1.85 10.86 1.46
N THR A 142 -3.05 11.19 1.94
CA THR A 142 -3.32 11.72 3.29
C THR A 142 -3.66 10.62 4.31
N GLY A 143 -3.69 9.37 3.86
CA GLY A 143 -4.02 8.18 4.65
C GLY A 143 -4.91 7.24 3.87
N VAL A 144 -4.65 5.94 3.98
CA VAL A 144 -5.40 4.92 3.25
C VAL A 144 -6.79 4.77 3.86
N GLY A 145 -7.81 5.27 3.17
CA GLY A 145 -9.19 5.28 3.67
C GLY A 145 -10.27 4.86 2.69
N GLY A 146 -9.86 4.57 1.44
CA GLY A 146 -10.76 4.10 0.39
C GLY A 146 -11.40 5.21 -0.43
N MET A 147 -12.12 4.80 -1.46
CA MET A 147 -12.64 5.68 -2.50
C MET A 147 -13.58 6.77 -1.95
N GLU A 148 -14.46 6.42 -1.03
CA GLU A 148 -15.44 7.36 -0.49
C GLU A 148 -14.76 8.49 0.27
N LEU A 149 -13.77 8.16 1.12
CA LEU A 149 -12.97 9.16 1.82
C LEU A 149 -12.21 10.05 0.82
N ALA A 150 -11.56 9.43 -0.17
CA ALA A 150 -10.81 10.17 -1.18
C ALA A 150 -11.67 11.16 -1.97
N GLN A 151 -12.91 10.79 -2.32
CA GLN A 151 -13.85 11.69 -2.99
C GLN A 151 -14.27 12.88 -2.13
N ILE A 152 -14.51 12.65 -0.82
CA ILE A 152 -14.87 13.71 0.12
C ILE A 152 -13.69 14.67 0.29
N GLU A 153 -12.49 14.15 0.47
CA GLU A 153 -11.27 14.95 0.59
C GLU A 153 -10.98 15.76 -0.66
N GLY A 154 -11.16 15.16 -1.86
CA GLY A 154 -11.02 15.88 -3.12
C GLY A 154 -12.00 17.05 -3.25
N ARG A 155 -13.26 16.89 -2.78
CA ARG A 155 -14.24 17.98 -2.76
C ARG A 155 -13.84 19.08 -1.77
N LEU A 156 -13.35 18.73 -0.58
CA LEU A 156 -12.86 19.68 0.41
C LEU A 156 -11.63 20.44 -0.11
N ALA A 157 -10.68 19.75 -0.74
CA ALA A 157 -9.52 20.38 -1.37
C ALA A 157 -9.92 21.39 -2.45
N GLY A 158 -10.87 21.02 -3.33
CA GLY A 158 -11.38 21.92 -4.36
C GLY A 158 -12.06 23.16 -3.80
N LEU A 159 -12.88 23.02 -2.74
CA LEU A 159 -13.50 24.16 -2.03
C LEU A 159 -12.44 25.01 -1.34
N GLY A 160 -11.44 24.41 -0.70
CA GLY A 160 -10.32 25.10 -0.08
C GLY A 160 -9.49 25.92 -1.08
N ALA A 161 -9.20 25.36 -2.24
CA ALA A 161 -8.47 26.05 -3.30
C ALA A 161 -9.23 27.25 -3.89
N MET A 162 -10.58 27.22 -3.82
CA MET A 162 -11.44 28.33 -4.23
C MET A 162 -11.70 29.35 -3.11
N GLY A 163 -11.14 29.15 -1.90
CA GLY A 163 -11.41 30.02 -0.75
C GLY A 163 -12.80 29.82 -0.12
N ALA A 164 -13.57 28.82 -0.55
CA ALA A 164 -14.91 28.51 -0.07
C ALA A 164 -14.86 27.63 1.19
N GLU A 165 -14.44 28.20 2.32
CA GLU A 165 -14.10 27.45 3.55
C GLU A 165 -15.24 27.28 4.53
N GLN A 166 -16.33 27.98 4.32
CA GLN A 166 -17.47 28.07 5.23
C GLN A 166 -18.78 27.65 4.54
N GLY A 167 -19.80 27.46 5.35
CA GLY A 167 -21.12 27.10 4.89
C GLY A 167 -21.50 25.64 5.19
N GLU A 168 -22.80 25.37 5.07
CA GLU A 168 -23.38 24.07 5.45
C GLU A 168 -22.81 22.92 4.64
N ARG A 169 -22.50 23.15 3.37
CA ARG A 169 -21.88 22.14 2.48
C ARG A 169 -20.52 21.70 3.00
N VAL A 170 -19.65 22.64 3.40
CA VAL A 170 -18.33 22.33 3.96
C VAL A 170 -18.47 21.59 5.28
N ALA A 171 -19.37 22.07 6.16
CA ALA A 171 -19.65 21.41 7.43
C ALA A 171 -20.16 19.97 7.25
N ALA A 172 -21.02 19.72 6.27
CA ALA A 172 -21.51 18.39 5.94
C ALA A 172 -20.37 17.46 5.45
N LEU A 173 -19.53 17.94 4.53
CA LEU A 173 -18.38 17.16 4.03
C LEU A 173 -17.38 16.84 5.15
N ARG A 174 -17.10 17.77 6.06
CA ARG A 174 -16.22 17.53 7.23
C ARG A 174 -16.78 16.43 8.13
N ARG A 175 -18.10 16.48 8.47
CA ARG A 175 -18.75 15.42 9.26
C ARG A 175 -18.69 14.06 8.56
N GLU A 176 -18.89 14.05 7.26
CA GLU A 176 -18.80 12.83 6.47
C GLU A 176 -17.37 12.29 6.43
N ARG A 177 -16.35 13.16 6.25
CA ARG A 177 -14.93 12.81 6.34
C ARG A 177 -14.61 12.14 7.67
N GLU A 178 -15.02 12.71 8.78
CA GLU A 178 -14.79 12.13 10.11
C GLU A 178 -15.39 10.72 10.25
N ARG A 179 -16.59 10.51 9.70
CA ARG A 179 -17.22 9.18 9.70
C ARG A 179 -16.36 8.17 8.95
N TRP A 180 -15.84 8.53 7.78
CA TRP A 180 -14.99 7.65 6.99
C TRP A 180 -13.59 7.45 7.60
N LEU A 181 -13.02 8.45 8.23
CA LEU A 181 -11.77 8.31 8.98
C LEU A 181 -11.91 7.30 10.14
N ARG A 182 -13.01 7.36 10.89
CA ARG A 182 -13.29 6.35 11.93
C ARG A 182 -13.44 4.96 11.35
N PHE A 183 -14.02 4.84 10.17
CA PHE A 183 -14.10 3.56 9.47
C PHE A 183 -12.72 3.08 9.01
N ALA A 184 -11.92 3.95 8.39
CA ALA A 184 -10.56 3.65 7.96
C ALA A 184 -9.68 3.17 9.11
N ALA A 185 -9.73 3.85 10.27
CA ALA A 185 -9.01 3.44 11.48
C ALA A 185 -9.38 2.02 11.95
N ARG A 186 -10.66 1.66 11.87
CA ARG A 186 -11.12 0.29 12.18
C ARG A 186 -10.58 -0.74 11.19
N VAL A 187 -10.58 -0.40 9.90
CA VAL A 187 -10.01 -1.27 8.86
C VAL A 187 -8.52 -1.45 9.10
N GLN A 188 -7.78 -0.36 9.33
CA GLN A 188 -6.34 -0.44 9.61
C GLN A 188 -6.05 -1.32 10.83
N THR A 189 -6.85 -1.21 11.91
CA THR A 189 -6.70 -2.06 13.09
C THR A 189 -6.99 -3.53 12.77
N ALA A 190 -8.06 -3.80 12.01
CA ALA A 190 -8.44 -5.16 11.64
C ALA A 190 -7.40 -5.83 10.72
N PHE A 191 -6.74 -5.03 9.86
CA PHE A 191 -5.79 -5.50 8.85
C PHE A 191 -4.34 -5.13 9.20
N ALA A 192 -4.07 -4.80 10.45
CA ALA A 192 -2.70 -4.53 10.90
C ALA A 192 -1.81 -5.75 10.68
N LEU A 193 -0.59 -5.51 10.20
CA LEU A 193 0.39 -6.57 10.04
C LEU A 193 0.70 -7.20 11.39
N GLY A 194 0.50 -8.51 11.50
CA GLY A 194 0.83 -9.27 12.70
C GLY A 194 2.34 -9.39 12.93
N ALA A 195 2.70 -9.86 14.11
CA ALA A 195 4.11 -10.03 14.50
C ALA A 195 4.90 -10.91 13.52
N ARG A 196 4.26 -11.95 12.98
CA ARG A 196 4.87 -12.87 12.00
C ARG A 196 5.27 -12.18 10.69
N ALA A 197 4.43 -11.28 10.17
CA ALA A 197 4.72 -10.54 8.94
C ALA A 197 5.86 -9.51 9.11
N ARG A 198 6.23 -9.20 10.35
CA ARG A 198 7.33 -8.29 10.72
C ARG A 198 8.63 -9.02 11.05
N GLN A 199 8.63 -10.34 11.05
CA GLN A 199 9.85 -11.10 11.28
C GLN A 199 10.79 -10.99 10.09
N LEU A 200 12.08 -10.87 10.38
CA LEU A 200 13.10 -10.86 9.33
C LEU A 200 13.12 -12.22 8.63
N PRO A 201 13.00 -12.26 7.31
CA PRO A 201 13.14 -13.50 6.55
C PRO A 201 14.61 -13.95 6.50
N ALA A 202 14.85 -15.10 5.89
CA ALA A 202 16.21 -15.60 5.66
C ALA A 202 17.04 -14.59 4.84
N ASP A 203 18.34 -14.52 5.12
CA ASP A 203 19.28 -13.56 4.50
C ASP A 203 19.30 -13.59 2.98
N SER A 204 19.04 -14.75 2.39
CA SER A 204 18.97 -14.94 0.93
C SER A 204 17.68 -14.39 0.31
N THR A 205 16.69 -13.99 1.11
CA THR A 205 15.42 -13.44 0.58
C THR A 205 15.67 -12.09 -0.09
N LEU A 206 15.23 -11.94 -1.33
CA LEU A 206 15.38 -10.69 -2.06
C LEU A 206 14.50 -9.59 -1.45
N LEU A 207 15.13 -8.51 -0.98
CA LEU A 207 14.46 -7.29 -0.57
C LEU A 207 14.21 -6.38 -1.79
N CYS A 208 15.22 -6.17 -2.61
CA CYS A 208 15.11 -5.38 -3.83
C CYS A 208 15.18 -6.28 -5.07
N ARG A 209 14.05 -6.44 -5.76
CA ARG A 209 13.99 -7.25 -6.98
C ARG A 209 14.49 -6.55 -8.22
N CYS A 210 14.55 -5.22 -8.22
CA CYS A 210 15.07 -4.47 -9.38
C CYS A 210 16.59 -4.57 -9.50
N GLU A 211 17.27 -4.78 -8.38
CA GLU A 211 18.73 -4.85 -8.28
C GLU A 211 19.21 -6.19 -7.67
N ASP A 212 18.30 -7.15 -7.52
CA ASP A 212 18.55 -8.49 -6.94
C ASP A 212 19.30 -8.49 -5.60
N VAL A 213 18.98 -7.49 -4.74
CA VAL A 213 19.65 -7.31 -3.44
C VAL A 213 18.95 -8.14 -2.35
N PRO A 214 19.67 -9.09 -1.71
CA PRO A 214 19.12 -9.87 -0.61
C PRO A 214 19.05 -9.05 0.68
N ILE A 215 18.14 -9.44 1.59
CA ILE A 215 17.95 -8.73 2.86
C ILE A 215 19.19 -8.81 3.75
N GLY A 216 19.97 -9.89 3.68
CA GLY A 216 21.21 -10.05 4.43
C GLY A 216 22.23 -8.95 4.12
N ALA A 217 22.36 -8.56 2.84
CA ALA A 217 23.23 -7.46 2.45
C ALA A 217 22.75 -6.11 2.98
N VAL A 218 21.42 -5.90 3.00
CA VAL A 218 20.83 -4.63 3.46
C VAL A 218 20.92 -4.47 4.98
N ARG A 219 20.65 -5.52 5.75
CA ARG A 219 20.66 -5.47 7.21
C ARG A 219 22.05 -5.27 7.83
N ALA A 220 23.12 -5.45 7.05
CA ALA A 220 24.49 -5.14 7.47
C ALA A 220 24.73 -3.64 7.67
N HIS A 221 23.80 -2.79 7.24
CA HIS A 221 23.86 -1.34 7.31
C HIS A 221 22.99 -0.78 8.43
N THR A 222 23.27 0.46 8.85
CA THR A 222 22.59 1.09 9.99
C THR A 222 21.39 1.95 9.59
N ASN A 223 21.27 2.32 8.32
CA ASN A 223 20.18 3.15 7.82
C ASN A 223 19.96 2.94 6.31
N TRP A 224 18.81 3.44 5.83
CA TRP A 224 18.39 3.29 4.44
C TRP A 224 19.38 3.87 3.42
N ARG A 225 19.92 5.06 3.70
CA ARG A 225 20.84 5.74 2.78
C ARG A 225 22.13 4.95 2.62
N ASP A 226 22.70 4.47 3.74
CA ASP A 226 23.90 3.67 3.76
C ASP A 226 23.71 2.37 2.98
N ALA A 227 22.65 1.62 3.29
CA ALA A 227 22.27 0.41 2.57
C ALA A 227 22.11 0.66 1.05
N LYS A 228 21.43 1.74 0.68
CA LYS A 228 21.20 2.12 -0.72
C LYS A 228 22.52 2.39 -1.47
N LEU A 229 23.45 3.12 -0.84
CA LEU A 229 24.73 3.47 -1.46
C LEU A 229 25.63 2.27 -1.68
N HIS A 230 25.67 1.32 -0.74
CA HIS A 230 26.58 0.18 -0.80
C HIS A 230 26.00 -1.03 -1.54
N THR A 231 24.68 -1.24 -1.51
CA THR A 231 24.04 -2.41 -2.11
C THR A 231 23.30 -2.11 -3.40
N ARG A 232 23.13 -0.84 -3.79
CA ARG A 232 22.24 -0.37 -4.86
C ARG A 232 20.74 -0.65 -4.59
N CYS A 233 20.36 -1.12 -3.40
CA CYS A 233 18.96 -1.30 -3.03
C CYS A 233 18.18 0.01 -3.28
N ALA A 234 17.01 -0.06 -3.91
CA ALA A 234 16.19 1.08 -4.30
C ALA A 234 16.70 1.97 -5.45
N MET A 235 17.79 1.61 -6.12
CA MET A 235 18.29 2.36 -7.27
C MET A 235 17.72 1.89 -8.62
N GLY A 236 17.01 0.75 -8.64
CA GLY A 236 16.42 0.23 -9.85
C GLY A 236 15.15 0.95 -10.29
N ALA A 237 14.48 0.42 -11.32
CA ALA A 237 13.36 1.07 -12.02
C ALA A 237 12.20 1.53 -11.12
N CYS A 238 11.91 0.82 -10.01
CA CYS A 238 10.85 1.21 -9.08
C CYS A 238 11.27 2.32 -8.10
N GLN A 239 12.54 2.73 -8.08
CA GLN A 239 13.07 3.79 -7.21
C GLN A 239 12.68 3.61 -5.72
N GLY A 240 12.76 2.38 -5.22
CA GLY A 240 12.49 2.06 -3.81
C GLY A 240 11.02 1.95 -3.42
N ARG A 241 10.08 2.12 -4.36
CA ARG A 241 8.63 2.06 -4.05
C ARG A 241 8.18 0.71 -3.45
N VAL A 242 8.89 -0.37 -3.75
CA VAL A 242 8.60 -1.71 -3.20
C VAL A 242 9.47 -1.99 -1.97
N CYS A 243 10.78 -1.99 -2.13
CA CYS A 243 11.72 -2.34 -1.05
C CYS A 243 11.77 -1.31 0.07
N GLY A 244 11.46 -0.04 -0.19
CA GLY A 244 11.40 0.99 0.84
C GLY A 244 10.33 0.70 1.91
N GLY A 245 9.10 0.37 1.49
CA GLY A 245 8.05 -0.01 2.44
C GLY A 245 8.42 -1.25 3.27
N ALA A 246 9.08 -2.23 2.66
CA ALA A 246 9.59 -3.39 3.37
C ALA A 246 10.69 -3.00 4.38
N ALA A 247 11.64 -2.15 3.99
CA ALA A 247 12.69 -1.68 4.88
C ALA A 247 12.15 -0.89 6.08
N GLN A 248 11.13 -0.04 5.86
CA GLN A 248 10.45 0.67 6.93
C GLN A 248 9.80 -0.28 7.93
N VAL A 249 9.12 -1.33 7.45
CA VAL A 249 8.44 -2.30 8.33
C VAL A 249 9.43 -3.20 9.07
N LEU A 250 10.49 -3.65 8.41
CA LEU A 250 11.42 -4.65 8.93
C LEU A 250 12.55 -4.04 9.77
N PHE A 251 13.01 -2.83 9.44
CA PHE A 251 14.13 -2.18 10.11
C PHE A 251 13.74 -0.89 10.84
N GLY A 252 12.51 -0.38 10.65
CA GLY A 252 12.07 0.91 11.19
C GLY A 252 12.77 2.11 10.56
N TRP A 253 13.41 1.97 9.41
CA TRP A 253 14.17 3.04 8.78
C TRP A 253 13.28 4.08 8.12
N ASP A 254 13.69 5.34 8.18
CA ASP A 254 13.11 6.39 7.35
C ASP A 254 13.62 6.25 5.91
N VAL A 255 12.70 5.93 5.01
CA VAL A 255 12.96 5.73 3.58
C VAL A 255 12.61 6.96 2.74
N ALA A 256 12.29 8.06 3.38
CA ALA A 256 11.59 9.22 2.82
C ALA A 256 12.46 10.20 2.01
N GLN A 257 13.67 9.85 1.64
CA GLN A 257 14.55 10.76 0.90
C GLN A 257 14.16 10.86 -0.58
N VAL A 258 13.38 11.89 -0.90
CA VAL A 258 13.03 12.25 -2.27
C VAL A 258 13.97 13.35 -2.77
N ARG A 259 14.51 13.18 -3.96
CA ARG A 259 15.33 14.20 -4.65
C ARG A 259 14.76 14.47 -6.04
N PRO A 260 14.63 15.73 -6.46
CA PRO A 260 14.38 16.05 -7.86
C PRO A 260 15.56 15.62 -8.76
N PRO A 261 15.31 15.23 -10.02
CA PRO A 261 13.99 15.01 -10.61
C PRO A 261 13.36 13.69 -10.08
N ILE A 262 12.09 13.73 -9.72
CA ILE A 262 11.37 12.57 -9.17
C ILE A 262 10.96 11.54 -10.23
N HIS A 263 11.13 11.88 -11.50
CA HIS A 263 10.96 11.03 -12.67
C HIS A 263 12.12 11.25 -13.64
N PRO A 264 12.41 10.31 -14.55
CA PRO A 264 13.33 10.54 -15.64
C PRO A 264 12.92 11.79 -16.42
N ALA A 265 13.82 12.77 -16.51
CA ALA A 265 13.60 14.03 -17.19
C ALA A 265 14.64 14.22 -18.30
N ARG A 266 14.26 14.89 -19.38
CA ARG A 266 15.21 15.28 -20.43
C ARG A 266 16.13 16.38 -19.91
N ILE A 267 17.39 16.39 -20.32
CA ILE A 267 18.36 17.42 -19.92
C ILE A 267 17.82 18.82 -20.25
N GLY A 268 17.23 19.02 -21.44
CA GLY A 268 16.62 20.29 -21.82
C GLY A 268 15.53 20.76 -20.87
N THR A 269 14.72 19.85 -20.29
CA THR A 269 13.72 20.21 -19.28
C THR A 269 14.37 20.67 -17.96
N LEU A 270 15.52 20.09 -17.59
CA LEU A 270 16.26 20.47 -16.38
C LEU A 270 17.06 21.78 -16.55
N MET A 271 17.24 22.23 -17.79
CA MET A 271 17.93 23.47 -18.11
C MET A 271 16.99 24.68 -18.25
N LEU A 272 15.67 24.46 -18.19
CA LEU A 272 14.71 25.57 -18.20
C LEU A 272 14.89 26.42 -16.95
N GLY A 273 15.12 27.73 -17.14
CA GLY A 273 15.14 28.70 -16.05
C GLY A 273 13.72 28.98 -15.54
N ASP A 274 13.62 29.66 -14.40
CA ASP A 274 12.31 30.04 -13.82
C ASP A 274 11.50 30.93 -14.78
N ASP A 275 12.16 31.73 -15.61
CA ASP A 275 11.52 32.61 -16.60
C ASP A 275 10.94 31.85 -17.80
N ASP A 276 11.47 30.69 -18.12
CA ASP A 276 10.98 29.85 -19.23
C ASP A 276 9.70 29.07 -18.88
N CYS A 277 9.42 28.88 -17.58
CA CYS A 277 8.25 28.16 -17.10
C CYS A 277 6.96 28.99 -17.12
N LEU A 278 7.03 30.32 -17.29
CA LEU A 278 5.93 31.26 -17.27
C LEU A 278 5.57 31.83 -18.65
N ALA A 279 6.25 31.41 -19.71
CA ALA A 279 5.84 31.78 -21.07
C ALA A 279 4.53 31.06 -21.45
N PRO A 280 3.50 31.78 -21.93
CA PRO A 280 2.17 31.26 -22.25
C PRO A 280 2.18 30.26 -23.40
#